data_bd43d362a9159091f98cf3bbae4362fd
#
_entry.id   bd43d362a9159091f98cf3bbae4362fd
#
_cell.length_a   1.000
_cell.length_b   1.000
_cell.length_c   1.000
_cell.angle_alpha   90.00
_cell.angle_beta   90.00
_cell.angle_gamma   90.00
#
_symmetry.space_group_name_H-M   'P 1'
#
loop_
_entity.id
_entity.type
_entity.pdbx_description
1 polymer ?
#
loop_
_entity_poly.entity_id
_entity_poly.type
_entity_poly.pdbx_seq_one_letter_code
_entity_poly.pdbx_strand_id
1 'polypeptide(L)'
;MKKEKIIALTLAVSSITGALSFKAKAKTTETPYIYEEYVYGQSELGRDLTCFHIENEKQFTESKKILLNFAIHGFEDAFDYDGKVLVDIANRIIEYYKEHYDELGTYELYVVNCSNPDGTYEGKTNNGYGRCQSNGIDLNRDFDYYHVNYYNDRNYTTSSFSAVESRALRDLTKKIKPTYVVDCHGWLNGYYGSTDLYYKFSKILPMPYCGGNGSGYYAGWVTKEGTEGMLLEFPWPTGDMNEYAEKYSEKMIEVISSIAQPTLVEQAKLENEEPSIVIDNKEIELKRSSIKLNGVNNYMIKDICEILSLDLEYQNRRITITDGSNKLELVLDSDIAVINGEPVKLKNEVFVNNNNAFMPIRDLCDLFGYTITWEAETNTIIIDTNNLSKKMKQN
;
A
#
# COMPACT_ATOMS: atom_id res chain seq x y z
N MET A 1 -21.10 14.04 43.42
CA MET A 1 -19.73 14.45 43.03
C MET A 1 -18.81 13.23 43.17
N LYS A 2 -18.60 12.49 42.10
CA LYS A 2 -17.63 11.39 42.02
C LYS A 2 -16.38 11.93 41.34
N LYS A 3 -15.26 11.86 42.03
CA LYS A 3 -13.95 12.27 41.51
C LYS A 3 -13.41 11.16 40.61
N GLU A 4 -13.22 11.43 39.34
CA GLU A 4 -12.52 10.55 38.42
C GLU A 4 -11.02 10.63 38.72
N LYS A 5 -10.40 9.46 38.83
CA LYS A 5 -8.95 9.33 39.00
C LYS A 5 -8.32 9.20 37.62
N ILE A 6 -7.55 10.19 37.24
CA ILE A 6 -6.66 10.12 36.08
C ILE A 6 -5.47 9.25 36.48
N ILE A 7 -5.30 8.10 35.80
CA ILE A 7 -4.09 7.28 35.94
C ILE A 7 -3.16 7.65 34.80
N ALA A 8 -2.14 8.45 35.10
CA ALA A 8 -1.03 8.69 34.19
C ALA A 8 -0.05 7.51 34.28
N LEU A 9 0.09 6.73 33.22
CA LEU A 9 1.10 5.67 33.13
C LEU A 9 2.40 6.26 32.56
N THR A 10 3.33 6.61 33.49
CA THR A 10 4.67 7.05 33.09
C THR A 10 5.57 5.81 33.01
N LEU A 11 5.93 5.38 31.81
CA LEU A 11 6.98 4.39 31.62
C LEU A 11 8.32 5.12 31.47
N ALA A 12 9.08 5.14 32.55
CA ALA A 12 10.48 5.54 32.55
C ALA A 12 11.35 4.33 32.21
N VAL A 13 11.98 4.33 31.04
CA VAL A 13 13.10 3.41 30.74
C VAL A 13 14.35 4.26 30.60
N SER A 14 15.22 4.19 31.56
CA SER A 14 16.53 4.84 31.59
C SER A 14 17.59 3.85 31.10
N SER A 15 18.23 4.10 29.97
CA SER A 15 19.65 3.82 29.74
C SER A 15 20.12 4.37 28.38
N ILE A 16 20.95 5.36 28.45
CA ILE A 16 22.09 5.76 27.62
C ILE A 16 22.05 5.38 26.13
N THR A 17 21.56 6.31 25.33
CA THR A 17 21.81 6.80 23.96
C THR A 17 20.51 7.38 23.45
N GLY A 18 20.46 8.69 23.18
CA GLY A 18 19.40 9.47 22.54
C GLY A 18 17.96 8.93 22.63
N ALA A 19 17.37 8.92 23.83
CA ALA A 19 16.03 8.38 24.02
C ALA A 19 14.98 9.36 23.47
N LEU A 20 14.29 8.95 22.40
CA LEU A 20 13.04 9.56 21.96
C LEU A 20 11.99 9.37 23.09
N SER A 21 11.67 10.44 23.79
CA SER A 21 10.61 10.41 24.81
C SER A 21 9.26 10.64 24.10
N PHE A 22 8.44 9.60 24.04
CA PHE A 22 7.07 9.72 23.53
C PHE A 22 6.16 10.26 24.64
N LYS A 23 5.63 11.46 24.45
CA LYS A 23 4.47 11.93 25.21
C LYS A 23 3.21 11.51 24.45
N ALA A 24 2.70 10.31 24.71
CA ALA A 24 1.37 9.93 24.25
C ALA A 24 0.31 10.82 24.93
N LYS A 25 -0.49 11.52 24.15
CA LYS A 25 -1.70 12.16 24.64
C LYS A 25 -2.79 11.10 24.83
N ALA A 26 -3.47 11.11 25.93
CA ALA A 26 -4.33 10.06 26.44
C ALA A 26 -5.32 9.48 25.42
N LYS A 27 -5.38 8.15 25.36
CA LYS A 27 -6.41 7.37 24.69
C LYS A 27 -7.79 7.68 25.30
N THR A 28 -8.73 8.19 24.53
CA THR A 28 -10.14 8.28 24.95
C THR A 28 -10.79 6.91 24.71
N THR A 29 -11.27 6.31 25.78
CA THR A 29 -11.81 4.94 25.84
C THR A 29 -13.25 4.86 25.35
N GLU A 30 -13.52 4.92 24.06
CA GLU A 30 -14.82 4.50 23.49
C GLU A 30 -14.84 4.54 21.95
N THR A 31 -13.72 4.76 21.29
CA THR A 31 -13.67 4.76 19.83
C THR A 31 -13.16 3.41 19.29
N PRO A 32 -13.79 2.81 18.28
CA PRO A 32 -13.38 1.53 17.70
C PRO A 32 -12.16 1.68 16.78
N TYR A 33 -11.33 2.70 16.99
CA TYR A 33 -10.13 2.98 16.21
C TYR A 33 -9.02 3.55 17.08
N ILE A 34 -7.78 3.43 16.61
CA ILE A 34 -6.60 4.05 17.22
C ILE A 34 -6.34 5.37 16.52
N TYR A 35 -6.26 6.44 17.27
CA TYR A 35 -5.73 7.72 16.85
C TYR A 35 -4.66 8.18 17.82
N GLU A 36 -3.45 8.34 17.32
CA GLU A 36 -2.31 8.79 18.12
C GLU A 36 -1.61 9.96 17.40
N GLU A 37 -1.35 11.01 18.13
CA GLU A 37 -0.47 12.10 17.73
C GLU A 37 0.77 12.04 18.60
N TYR A 38 1.95 11.88 18.01
CA TYR A 38 3.18 11.80 18.78
C TYR A 38 4.35 12.52 18.12
N VAL A 39 5.21 13.08 18.96
CA VAL A 39 6.44 13.73 18.54
C VAL A 39 7.51 12.66 18.31
N TYR A 40 8.04 12.58 17.09
CA TYR A 40 9.10 11.63 16.73
C TYR A 40 10.50 12.25 16.74
N GLY A 41 10.61 13.56 16.89
CA GLY A 41 11.86 14.31 16.96
C GLY A 41 11.62 15.80 17.13
N GLN A 42 12.70 16.56 17.08
CA GLN A 42 12.65 18.02 16.99
C GLN A 42 13.48 18.50 15.83
N SER A 43 13.03 19.60 15.20
CA SER A 43 13.78 20.31 14.17
C SER A 43 15.02 20.98 14.75
N GLU A 44 15.87 21.50 13.90
CA GLU A 44 17.09 22.23 14.31
C GLU A 44 16.78 23.43 15.23
N LEU A 45 15.64 24.11 15.04
CA LEU A 45 15.18 25.22 15.91
C LEU A 45 14.28 24.75 17.06
N GLY A 46 14.16 23.44 17.31
CA GLY A 46 13.44 22.88 18.44
C GLY A 46 11.92 22.80 18.28
N ARG A 47 11.40 22.84 17.05
CA ARG A 47 9.98 22.58 16.75
C ARG A 47 9.72 21.08 16.79
N ASP A 48 8.59 20.69 17.35
CA ASP A 48 8.19 19.28 17.36
C ASP A 48 7.97 18.76 15.94
N LEU A 49 8.56 17.61 15.64
CA LEU A 49 8.31 16.84 14.44
C LEU A 49 7.23 15.81 14.78
N THR A 50 6.03 15.99 14.22
CA THR A 50 4.84 15.23 14.62
C THR A 50 4.47 14.20 13.58
N CYS A 51 4.09 13.01 14.04
CA CYS A 51 3.48 11.95 13.24
C CYS A 51 2.10 11.61 13.79
N PHE A 52 1.14 11.46 12.90
CA PHE A 52 -0.22 11.05 13.19
C PHE A 52 -0.39 9.59 12.77
N HIS A 53 -0.93 8.76 13.66
CA HIS A 53 -1.22 7.37 13.41
C HIS A 53 -2.71 7.12 13.55
N ILE A 54 -3.31 6.52 12.53
CA ILE A 54 -4.73 6.18 12.48
C ILE A 54 -4.85 4.72 12.04
N GLU A 55 -5.62 3.93 12.80
CA GLU A 55 -5.81 2.51 12.56
C GLU A 55 -7.23 2.09 12.95
N ASN A 56 -7.82 1.19 12.17
CA ASN A 56 -9.05 0.52 12.53
C ASN A 56 -8.76 -0.59 13.57
N GLU A 57 -9.36 -0.52 14.77
CA GLU A 57 -9.16 -1.51 15.84
C GLU A 57 -9.66 -2.94 15.52
N LYS A 58 -10.38 -3.15 14.44
CA LYS A 58 -10.73 -4.51 14.00
C LYS A 58 -9.45 -5.25 13.63
N GLN A 59 -8.96 -6.05 14.59
CA GLN A 59 -7.68 -6.73 14.57
C GLN A 59 -7.51 -7.56 13.31
N PHE A 60 -6.57 -7.14 12.49
CA PHE A 60 -6.00 -7.98 11.46
C PHE A 60 -4.64 -8.47 11.97
N THR A 61 -4.36 -9.75 11.82
CA THR A 61 -3.13 -10.38 12.35
C THR A 61 -1.85 -9.83 11.69
N GLU A 62 -1.97 -9.16 10.54
CA GLU A 62 -0.87 -8.47 9.85
C GLU A 62 -1.45 -7.22 9.15
N SER A 63 -1.30 -6.06 9.77
CA SER A 63 -1.65 -4.79 9.13
C SER A 63 -0.54 -4.33 8.18
N LYS A 64 -0.93 -3.85 7.01
CA LYS A 64 -0.03 -3.14 6.09
C LYS A 64 0.01 -1.66 6.50
N LYS A 65 1.12 -0.98 6.25
CA LYS A 65 1.34 0.38 6.74
C LYS A 65 1.65 1.32 5.58
N ILE A 66 0.91 2.42 5.54
CA ILE A 66 1.16 3.53 4.61
C ILE A 66 1.74 4.69 5.42
N LEU A 67 2.90 5.19 5.02
CA LEU A 67 3.49 6.41 5.57
C LEU A 67 3.48 7.50 4.49
N LEU A 68 2.74 8.56 4.76
CA LEU A 68 2.75 9.80 3.96
C LEU A 68 3.67 10.80 4.63
N ASN A 69 4.59 11.37 3.86
CA ASN A 69 5.48 12.45 4.29
C ASN A 69 5.18 13.71 3.49
N PHE A 70 5.03 14.85 4.15
CA PHE A 70 4.74 16.12 3.52
C PHE A 70 5.72 17.20 3.95
N ALA A 71 5.88 18.18 3.09
CA ALA A 71 6.66 19.41 3.32
C ALA A 71 8.09 19.13 3.83
N ILE A 72 8.80 18.21 3.17
CA ILE A 72 10.24 18.04 3.36
C ILE A 72 11.01 19.27 2.83
N HIS A 73 10.45 19.94 1.82
CA HIS A 73 10.79 21.29 1.45
C HIS A 73 9.72 22.25 1.97
N GLY A 74 10.13 23.29 2.66
CA GLY A 74 9.21 24.33 3.13
C GLY A 74 8.76 25.28 2.03
N PHE A 75 9.62 25.49 1.02
CA PHE A 75 9.33 26.21 -0.22
C PHE A 75 9.63 25.26 -1.38
N GLU A 76 8.68 25.13 -2.31
CA GLU A 76 8.87 24.27 -3.47
C GLU A 76 9.22 25.06 -4.72
N ASP A 77 8.63 25.97 -5.23
CA ASP A 77 9.07 26.84 -6.34
C ASP A 77 7.93 27.69 -6.93
N ALA A 78 6.68 27.57 -6.41
CA ALA A 78 5.57 28.29 -6.99
C ALA A 78 5.42 29.71 -6.40
N PHE A 79 5.49 29.84 -5.09
CA PHE A 79 5.38 31.10 -4.36
C PHE A 79 5.94 30.97 -2.94
N ASP A 80 6.04 32.08 -2.22
CA ASP A 80 6.55 32.11 -0.85
C ASP A 80 5.66 31.25 0.06
N TYR A 81 6.28 30.37 0.84
CA TYR A 81 5.62 29.46 1.77
C TYR A 81 4.65 28.45 1.13
N ASP A 82 4.85 28.09 -0.12
CA ASP A 82 3.98 27.14 -0.83
C ASP A 82 3.97 25.72 -0.21
N GLY A 83 5.00 25.35 0.55
CA GLY A 83 4.99 24.14 1.38
C GLY A 83 3.85 24.08 2.38
N LYS A 84 3.25 25.22 2.79
CA LYS A 84 2.05 25.25 3.64
C LYS A 84 0.82 24.64 2.97
N VAL A 85 0.74 24.68 1.64
CA VAL A 85 -0.33 24.02 0.89
C VAL A 85 -0.23 22.50 1.04
N LEU A 86 1.00 21.96 1.03
CA LEU A 86 1.23 20.54 1.28
C LEU A 86 0.83 20.13 2.71
N VAL A 87 1.13 20.99 3.70
CA VAL A 87 0.69 20.79 5.08
C VAL A 87 -0.83 20.81 5.21
N ASP A 88 -1.52 21.70 4.47
CA ASP A 88 -2.99 21.76 4.49
C ASP A 88 -3.61 20.49 3.87
N ILE A 89 -3.05 20.00 2.76
CA ILE A 89 -3.45 18.71 2.17
C ILE A 89 -3.31 17.58 3.21
N ALA A 90 -2.15 17.51 3.89
CA ALA A 90 -1.90 16.49 4.90
C ALA A 90 -2.90 16.56 6.08
N ASN A 91 -3.16 17.76 6.59
CA ASN A 91 -4.08 17.96 7.71
C ASN A 91 -5.51 17.56 7.35
N ARG A 92 -6.00 17.85 6.12
CA ARG A 92 -7.31 17.42 5.64
C ARG A 92 -7.43 15.90 5.55
N ILE A 93 -6.37 15.21 5.12
CA ILE A 93 -6.31 13.75 5.11
C ILE A 93 -6.42 13.20 6.54
N ILE A 94 -5.68 13.79 7.50
CA ILE A 94 -5.72 13.39 8.91
C ILE A 94 -7.13 13.58 9.48
N GLU A 95 -7.74 14.76 9.29
CA GLU A 95 -9.09 15.05 9.80
C GLU A 95 -10.14 14.11 9.18
N TYR A 96 -10.04 13.81 7.89
CA TYR A 96 -10.94 12.87 7.24
C TYR A 96 -10.89 11.47 7.89
N TYR A 97 -9.70 10.89 8.04
CA TYR A 97 -9.58 9.52 8.58
C TYR A 97 -9.82 9.42 10.08
N LYS A 98 -9.86 10.51 10.83
CA LYS A 98 -10.37 10.50 12.21
C LYS A 98 -11.85 10.10 12.28
N GLU A 99 -12.62 10.45 11.27
CA GLU A 99 -14.06 10.16 11.18
C GLU A 99 -14.37 8.94 10.31
N HIS A 100 -13.48 8.61 9.34
CA HIS A 100 -13.65 7.55 8.34
C HIS A 100 -12.54 6.49 8.44
N TYR A 101 -12.12 6.15 9.65
CA TYR A 101 -11.04 5.18 9.91
C TYR A 101 -11.34 3.77 9.38
N ASP A 102 -12.62 3.41 9.25
CA ASP A 102 -13.08 2.13 8.72
C ASP A 102 -12.74 1.94 7.23
N GLU A 103 -12.57 3.03 6.48
CA GLU A 103 -12.09 2.98 5.10
C GLU A 103 -10.62 2.54 4.98
N LEU A 104 -9.85 2.58 6.06
CA LEU A 104 -8.48 2.05 6.09
C LEU A 104 -8.42 0.51 6.07
N GLY A 105 -9.57 -0.17 6.28
CA GLY A 105 -9.64 -1.63 6.20
C GLY A 105 -8.57 -2.31 7.06
N THR A 106 -7.61 -2.99 6.41
CA THR A 106 -6.48 -3.68 7.05
C THR A 106 -5.20 -2.84 7.14
N TYR A 107 -5.26 -1.56 6.78
CA TYR A 107 -4.09 -0.69 6.76
C TYR A 107 -4.02 0.22 7.98
N GLU A 108 -2.81 0.47 8.43
CA GLU A 108 -2.48 1.57 9.34
C GLU A 108 -1.99 2.77 8.51
N LEU A 109 -2.53 3.94 8.78
CA LEU A 109 -2.12 5.19 8.14
C LEU A 109 -1.23 6.00 9.08
N TYR A 110 -0.03 6.33 8.64
CA TYR A 110 0.89 7.24 9.29
C TYR A 110 1.05 8.48 8.43
N VAL A 111 0.92 9.66 9.02
CA VAL A 111 1.09 10.94 8.31
C VAL A 111 2.08 11.83 9.06
N VAL A 112 3.16 12.18 8.40
CA VAL A 112 4.04 13.30 8.80
C VAL A 112 3.58 14.51 8.01
N ASN A 113 2.86 15.41 8.66
CA ASN A 113 2.26 16.55 7.98
C ASN A 113 3.27 17.65 7.59
N CYS A 114 4.38 17.73 8.32
CA CYS A 114 5.45 18.68 8.03
C CYS A 114 6.79 18.16 8.56
N SER A 115 7.65 17.67 7.68
CA SER A 115 8.98 17.18 8.08
C SER A 115 10.06 18.26 8.11
N ASN A 116 9.77 19.46 7.58
CA ASN A 116 10.64 20.64 7.65
C ASN A 116 9.88 21.86 8.21
N PRO A 117 9.48 21.88 9.48
CA PRO A 117 8.68 22.97 10.03
C PRO A 117 9.45 24.30 10.08
N ASP A 118 10.76 24.28 10.26
CA ASP A 118 11.58 25.50 10.28
C ASP A 118 11.52 26.18 8.92
N GLY A 119 11.78 25.46 7.83
CA GLY A 119 11.70 25.96 6.49
C GLY A 119 10.30 26.42 6.11
N THR A 120 9.27 25.65 6.47
CA THR A 120 7.88 25.91 6.11
C THR A 120 7.30 27.16 6.79
N TYR A 121 7.64 27.40 8.07
CA TYR A 121 7.00 28.47 8.84
C TYR A 121 7.85 29.72 9.01
N GLU A 122 9.17 29.60 8.99
CA GLU A 122 10.10 30.71 9.19
C GLU A 122 11.09 30.94 8.07
N GLY A 123 11.14 30.02 7.11
CA GLY A 123 12.00 30.13 5.94
C GLY A 123 11.69 31.34 5.09
N LYS A 124 12.65 31.76 4.24
CA LYS A 124 12.57 33.05 3.50
C LYS A 124 12.82 32.89 2.01
N THR A 125 13.18 31.70 1.54
CA THR A 125 13.58 31.50 0.15
C THR A 125 13.41 30.07 -0.31
N ASN A 126 13.20 29.89 -1.61
CA ASN A 126 13.24 28.60 -2.27
C ASN A 126 14.69 28.11 -2.59
N ASN A 127 15.71 28.89 -2.19
CA ASN A 127 17.12 28.50 -2.25
C ASN A 127 17.74 28.71 -0.87
N GLY A 128 18.08 27.66 -0.13
CA GLY A 128 18.54 27.76 1.25
C GLY A 128 17.41 27.70 2.27
N TYR A 129 17.49 28.46 3.36
CA TYR A 129 16.54 28.41 4.46
C TYR A 129 15.12 28.82 4.04
N GLY A 130 14.30 27.86 3.95
CA GLY A 130 12.93 27.90 3.43
C GLY A 130 12.67 26.62 2.66
N ARG A 131 13.28 26.46 1.47
CA ARG A 131 13.35 25.13 0.83
C ARG A 131 14.04 24.14 1.75
N CYS A 132 15.25 24.46 2.18
CA CYS A 132 16.05 23.69 3.12
C CYS A 132 15.60 23.93 4.57
N GLN A 133 16.09 23.10 5.49
CA GLN A 133 15.97 23.36 6.93
C GLN A 133 16.84 24.57 7.35
N SER A 134 16.77 24.99 8.63
CA SER A 134 17.36 26.24 9.11
C SER A 134 18.87 26.39 8.92
N ASN A 135 19.63 25.28 8.91
CA ASN A 135 21.08 25.28 8.62
C ASN A 135 21.40 25.21 7.12
N GLY A 136 20.39 25.30 6.25
CA GLY A 136 20.55 25.27 4.80
C GLY A 136 20.72 23.89 4.19
N ILE A 137 20.52 22.81 4.97
CA ILE A 137 20.60 21.43 4.45
C ILE A 137 19.30 21.11 3.70
N ASP A 138 19.45 20.70 2.43
CA ASP A 138 18.33 20.17 1.65
C ASP A 138 18.00 18.76 2.12
N LEU A 139 16.90 18.63 2.87
CA LEU A 139 16.52 17.36 3.48
C LEU A 139 16.30 16.25 2.45
N ASN A 140 15.77 16.59 1.25
CA ASN A 140 15.58 15.59 0.18
C ASN A 140 16.85 15.40 -0.69
N ARG A 141 18.02 15.72 -0.16
CA ARG A 141 19.35 15.36 -0.66
C ARG A 141 20.20 14.69 0.42
N ASP A 142 19.66 14.54 1.65
CA ASP A 142 20.41 14.17 2.84
C ASP A 142 20.26 12.68 3.21
N PHE A 143 19.52 11.89 2.43
CA PHE A 143 19.36 10.45 2.67
C PHE A 143 20.46 9.62 1.98
N ASP A 144 20.78 8.46 2.57
CA ASP A 144 21.79 7.54 2.06
C ASP A 144 21.28 6.69 0.87
N TYR A 145 21.01 7.39 -0.25
CA TYR A 145 20.64 6.79 -1.53
C TYR A 145 21.43 7.45 -2.65
N TYR A 146 22.48 6.77 -3.14
CA TYR A 146 23.44 7.37 -4.09
C TYR A 146 23.84 8.79 -3.68
N HIS A 147 24.02 9.01 -2.37
CA HIS A 147 24.26 10.31 -1.79
C HIS A 147 25.52 10.96 -2.40
N VAL A 148 25.40 12.23 -2.73
CA VAL A 148 26.51 13.08 -3.12
C VAL A 148 26.49 14.38 -2.33
N ASN A 149 27.65 14.93 -2.02
CA ASN A 149 27.72 16.21 -1.32
C ASN A 149 27.36 17.37 -2.27
N TYR A 150 26.52 18.28 -1.80
CA TYR A 150 26.18 19.51 -2.48
C TYR A 150 26.71 20.70 -1.69
N TYR A 151 27.15 21.76 -2.39
CA TYR A 151 27.77 22.93 -1.80
C TYR A 151 27.18 24.24 -2.37
N ASN A 152 25.91 24.24 -2.72
CA ASN A 152 25.17 25.40 -3.17
C ASN A 152 23.94 25.66 -2.29
N ASP A 153 23.39 26.88 -2.34
CA ASP A 153 22.29 27.28 -1.47
C ASP A 153 21.03 26.44 -1.65
N ARG A 154 20.79 25.96 -2.88
CA ARG A 154 19.60 25.16 -3.17
C ARG A 154 19.67 23.73 -2.66
N ASN A 155 20.84 23.11 -2.76
CA ASN A 155 21.07 21.68 -2.49
C ASN A 155 22.28 21.49 -1.58
N TYR A 156 22.30 22.13 -0.43
CA TYR A 156 23.40 21.96 0.51
C TYR A 156 23.24 20.67 1.31
N THR A 157 24.29 19.84 1.31
CA THR A 157 24.46 18.66 2.18
C THR A 157 25.91 18.23 2.19
N THR A 158 26.43 17.79 3.33
CA THR A 158 27.84 17.44 3.51
C THR A 158 28.09 15.93 3.72
N SER A 159 27.06 15.21 4.16
CA SER A 159 27.05 13.75 4.34
C SER A 159 25.61 13.29 4.43
N SER A 160 25.36 12.01 4.21
CA SER A 160 24.01 11.48 4.47
C SER A 160 23.64 11.62 5.94
N PHE A 161 22.35 11.94 6.18
CA PHE A 161 21.78 12.15 7.51
C PHE A 161 22.50 13.22 8.34
N SER A 162 22.91 14.30 7.71
CA SER A 162 23.55 15.43 8.38
C SER A 162 22.56 16.29 9.17
N ALA A 163 21.31 16.41 8.71
CA ALA A 163 20.25 17.15 9.39
C ALA A 163 19.61 16.33 10.54
N VAL A 164 19.12 16.99 11.56
CA VAL A 164 18.40 16.34 12.67
C VAL A 164 17.04 15.82 12.20
N GLU A 165 16.38 16.53 11.30
CA GLU A 165 15.10 16.17 10.71
C GLU A 165 15.20 14.90 9.86
N SER A 166 16.22 14.77 9.02
CA SER A 166 16.41 13.56 8.20
C SER A 166 16.74 12.34 9.06
N ARG A 167 17.51 12.52 10.14
CA ARG A 167 17.76 11.44 11.12
C ARG A 167 16.48 11.02 11.83
N ALA A 168 15.67 11.99 12.28
CA ALA A 168 14.40 11.73 12.95
C ALA A 168 13.43 10.98 12.03
N LEU A 169 13.28 11.42 10.77
CA LEU A 169 12.42 10.77 9.78
C LEU A 169 12.92 9.35 9.43
N ARG A 170 14.22 9.15 9.32
CA ARG A 170 14.84 7.82 9.18
C ARG A 170 14.45 6.89 10.32
N ASP A 171 14.62 7.35 11.56
CA ASP A 171 14.39 6.54 12.75
C ASP A 171 12.91 6.24 12.95
N LEU A 172 12.02 7.19 12.61
CA LEU A 172 10.59 6.99 12.53
C LEU A 172 10.24 5.89 11.52
N THR A 173 10.74 6.00 10.29
CA THR A 173 10.49 5.04 9.22
C THR A 173 10.95 3.63 9.60
N LYS A 174 12.14 3.49 10.18
CA LYS A 174 12.66 2.21 10.68
C LYS A 174 11.80 1.62 11.80
N LYS A 175 11.20 2.46 12.63
CA LYS A 175 10.28 2.02 13.69
C LYS A 175 8.94 1.56 13.14
N ILE A 176 8.33 2.33 12.24
CA ILE A 176 7.04 2.01 11.62
C ILE A 176 7.15 0.76 10.74
N LYS A 177 8.24 0.62 9.97
CA LYS A 177 8.42 -0.39 8.92
C LYS A 177 7.26 -0.39 7.93
N PRO A 178 7.02 0.72 7.23
CA PRO A 178 5.89 0.86 6.33
C PRO A 178 6.02 -0.08 5.13
N THR A 179 4.87 -0.53 4.62
CA THR A 179 4.76 -1.24 3.34
C THR A 179 4.95 -0.27 2.18
N TYR A 180 4.33 0.92 2.32
CA TYR A 180 4.35 2.00 1.33
C TYR A 180 4.79 3.31 1.97
N VAL A 181 5.64 4.04 1.27
CA VAL A 181 6.01 5.43 1.60
C VAL A 181 5.72 6.32 0.41
N VAL A 182 4.97 7.40 0.63
CA VAL A 182 4.74 8.45 -0.35
C VAL A 182 5.29 9.76 0.18
N ASP A 183 6.32 10.26 -0.49
CA ASP A 183 6.95 11.56 -0.20
C ASP A 183 6.31 12.63 -1.08
N CYS A 184 5.48 13.49 -0.47
CA CYS A 184 4.61 14.44 -1.15
C CYS A 184 5.27 15.79 -1.31
N HIS A 185 5.44 16.19 -2.56
CA HIS A 185 6.12 17.40 -3.02
C HIS A 185 5.23 18.25 -3.94
N GLY A 186 5.69 19.39 -4.33
CA GLY A 186 5.15 20.27 -5.39
C GLY A 186 6.29 20.82 -6.27
N TRP A 187 6.10 21.13 -7.51
CA TRP A 187 4.86 21.16 -8.27
C TRP A 187 5.12 20.68 -9.71
N LEU A 188 5.86 19.58 -9.86
CA LEU A 188 6.32 19.10 -11.18
C LEU A 188 5.32 18.18 -11.88
N ASN A 189 4.16 17.93 -11.27
CA ASN A 189 3.08 17.11 -11.85
C ASN A 189 3.55 15.72 -12.28
N GLY A 190 3.97 14.86 -11.34
CA GLY A 190 4.45 13.54 -11.70
C GLY A 190 4.84 12.63 -10.55
N TYR A 191 5.26 11.43 -10.91
CA TYR A 191 5.67 10.37 -9.98
C TYR A 191 7.09 9.91 -10.27
N TYR A 192 7.86 9.66 -9.19
CA TYR A 192 9.20 9.10 -9.26
C TYR A 192 9.33 7.93 -8.30
N GLY A 193 10.05 6.88 -8.66
CA GLY A 193 10.36 5.74 -7.81
C GLY A 193 9.47 4.52 -8.06
N SER A 194 8.70 4.05 -7.06
CA SER A 194 7.94 2.81 -7.16
C SER A 194 6.90 2.81 -8.28
N THR A 195 7.02 1.87 -9.21
CA THR A 195 6.02 1.66 -10.27
C THR A 195 4.75 0.99 -9.75
N ASP A 196 4.82 0.20 -8.68
CA ASP A 196 3.62 -0.39 -8.05
C ASP A 196 2.73 0.71 -7.46
N LEU A 197 3.31 1.64 -6.69
CA LEU A 197 2.58 2.80 -6.19
C LEU A 197 2.08 3.70 -7.33
N TYR A 198 2.90 3.94 -8.35
CA TYR A 198 2.47 4.70 -9.53
C TYR A 198 1.18 4.14 -10.14
N TYR A 199 1.11 2.82 -10.40
CA TYR A 199 -0.09 2.21 -10.98
C TYR A 199 -1.32 2.29 -10.06
N LYS A 200 -1.15 2.30 -8.75
CA LYS A 200 -2.24 2.48 -7.79
C LYS A 200 -2.74 3.93 -7.80
N PHE A 201 -1.82 4.89 -7.74
CA PHE A 201 -2.13 6.32 -7.66
C PHE A 201 -2.66 6.90 -8.98
N SER A 202 -2.05 6.56 -10.11
CA SER A 202 -2.38 7.14 -11.42
C SER A 202 -3.79 6.84 -11.93
N LYS A 203 -4.48 5.84 -11.38
CA LYS A 203 -5.88 5.55 -11.69
C LYS A 203 -6.84 6.67 -11.24
N ILE A 204 -6.52 7.33 -10.13
CA ILE A 204 -7.36 8.36 -9.49
C ILE A 204 -6.74 9.74 -9.65
N LEU A 205 -5.41 9.81 -9.57
CA LEU A 205 -4.62 11.02 -9.75
C LEU A 205 -3.73 10.86 -11.00
N PRO A 206 -4.27 11.08 -12.22
CA PRO A 206 -3.60 10.76 -13.47
C PRO A 206 -2.50 11.76 -13.79
N MET A 207 -1.28 11.48 -13.35
CA MET A 207 -0.06 12.22 -13.63
C MET A 207 0.99 11.29 -14.24
N PRO A 208 1.97 11.80 -15.01
CA PRO A 208 2.98 10.98 -15.67
C PRO A 208 3.95 10.32 -14.69
N TYR A 209 4.44 9.14 -15.05
CA TYR A 209 5.62 8.55 -14.42
C TYR A 209 6.88 9.20 -15.00
N CYS A 210 7.69 9.82 -14.16
CA CYS A 210 8.84 10.62 -14.57
C CYS A 210 10.19 9.90 -14.40
N GLY A 211 10.19 8.71 -13.79
CA GLY A 211 11.41 7.90 -13.65
C GLY A 211 11.72 7.45 -12.23
N GLY A 212 12.96 7.02 -11.98
CA GLY A 212 13.44 6.59 -10.67
C GLY A 212 13.70 7.77 -9.72
N ASN A 213 13.91 7.43 -8.44
CA ASN A 213 14.27 8.42 -7.41
C ASN A 213 15.65 9.05 -7.68
N GLY A 214 15.80 10.33 -7.33
CA GLY A 214 17.06 11.03 -7.39
C GLY A 214 18.02 10.73 -6.24
N SER A 215 19.26 11.18 -6.40
CA SER A 215 20.32 11.04 -5.38
C SER A 215 19.96 11.76 -4.09
N GLY A 216 20.11 11.09 -2.96
CA GLY A 216 19.81 11.62 -1.63
C GLY A 216 18.33 11.76 -1.29
N TYR A 217 17.41 11.25 -2.13
CA TYR A 217 15.98 11.34 -1.90
C TYR A 217 15.51 10.40 -0.78
N TYR A 218 14.55 10.87 0.02
CA TYR A 218 13.90 10.07 1.04
C TYR A 218 13.22 8.83 0.44
N ALA A 219 12.39 9.01 -0.60
CA ALA A 219 11.73 7.90 -1.29
C ALA A 219 12.73 6.89 -1.89
N GLY A 220 13.89 7.34 -2.35
CA GLY A 220 14.96 6.46 -2.83
C GLY A 220 15.60 5.65 -1.71
N TRP A 221 15.86 6.29 -0.56
CA TRP A 221 16.42 5.60 0.59
C TRP A 221 15.48 4.51 1.14
N VAL A 222 14.18 4.79 1.28
CA VAL A 222 13.23 3.75 1.73
C VAL A 222 13.16 2.58 0.76
N THR A 223 13.31 2.82 -0.55
CA THR A 223 13.38 1.74 -1.55
C THR A 223 14.65 0.90 -1.35
N LYS A 224 15.79 1.52 -1.05
CA LYS A 224 17.04 0.81 -0.69
C LYS A 224 16.88 -0.06 0.56
N GLU A 225 16.10 0.39 1.54
CA GLU A 225 15.80 -0.35 2.78
C GLU A 225 14.72 -1.45 2.58
N GLY A 226 14.20 -1.65 1.36
CA GLY A 226 13.24 -2.72 1.02
C GLY A 226 11.77 -2.34 1.14
N THR A 227 11.45 -1.05 1.22
CA THR A 227 10.08 -0.51 1.23
C THR A 227 9.73 0.05 -0.14
N GLU A 228 8.47 -0.06 -0.58
CA GLU A 228 8.00 0.62 -1.78
C GLU A 228 7.92 2.13 -1.55
N GLY A 229 8.89 2.87 -2.11
CA GLY A 229 9.03 4.32 -1.96
C GLY A 229 8.74 5.07 -3.24
N MET A 230 7.85 6.06 -3.17
CA MET A 230 7.46 6.93 -4.28
C MET A 230 7.51 8.39 -3.86
N LEU A 231 8.10 9.24 -4.69
CA LEU A 231 7.96 10.67 -4.61
C LEU A 231 6.80 11.09 -5.52
N LEU A 232 5.86 11.85 -4.98
CA LEU A 232 4.72 12.42 -5.66
C LEU A 232 4.88 13.93 -5.74
N GLU A 233 4.90 14.47 -6.94
CA GLU A 233 4.91 15.90 -7.23
C GLU A 233 3.51 16.35 -7.63
N PHE A 234 2.83 17.08 -6.77
CA PHE A 234 1.54 17.66 -7.14
C PHE A 234 1.67 18.60 -8.35
N PRO A 235 0.59 18.80 -9.13
CA PRO A 235 0.61 19.75 -10.24
C PRO A 235 0.85 21.18 -9.79
N TRP A 236 1.32 22.04 -10.70
CA TRP A 236 1.52 23.47 -10.44
C TRP A 236 0.25 24.09 -9.85
N PRO A 237 0.32 24.78 -8.69
CA PRO A 237 -0.85 25.31 -8.02
C PRO A 237 -1.43 26.50 -8.76
N THR A 238 -2.73 26.49 -8.96
CA THR A 238 -3.47 27.55 -9.64
C THR A 238 -4.79 27.84 -8.91
N GLY A 239 -5.25 29.08 -8.95
CA GLY A 239 -6.48 29.48 -8.32
C GLY A 239 -6.38 29.72 -6.82
N ASP A 240 -7.45 29.45 -6.09
CA ASP A 240 -7.47 29.53 -4.63
C ASP A 240 -6.76 28.34 -3.99
N MET A 241 -5.86 28.59 -3.06
CA MET A 241 -5.04 27.54 -2.44
C MET A 241 -5.82 26.64 -1.49
N ASN A 242 -6.92 27.13 -0.92
CA ASN A 242 -7.79 26.33 -0.09
C ASN A 242 -8.59 25.33 -0.95
N GLU A 243 -9.13 25.78 -2.09
CA GLU A 243 -9.79 24.90 -3.08
C GLU A 243 -8.79 23.89 -3.67
N TYR A 244 -7.54 24.33 -3.90
CA TYR A 244 -6.47 23.45 -4.37
C TYR A 244 -6.18 22.35 -3.34
N ALA A 245 -5.97 22.70 -2.08
CA ALA A 245 -5.71 21.75 -1.01
C ALA A 245 -6.88 20.78 -0.79
N GLU A 246 -8.11 21.26 -0.84
CA GLU A 246 -9.33 20.45 -0.77
C GLU A 246 -9.36 19.41 -1.89
N LYS A 247 -9.24 19.83 -3.15
CA LYS A 247 -9.24 18.95 -4.32
C LYS A 247 -8.20 17.84 -4.22
N TYR A 248 -6.97 18.18 -3.83
CA TYR A 248 -5.89 17.18 -3.82
C TYR A 248 -5.91 16.30 -2.57
N SER A 249 -6.40 16.79 -1.44
CA SER A 249 -6.68 15.94 -0.27
C SER A 249 -7.78 14.92 -0.56
N GLU A 250 -8.88 15.31 -1.23
CA GLU A 250 -9.92 14.39 -1.67
C GLU A 250 -9.37 13.29 -2.60
N LYS A 251 -8.52 13.66 -3.57
CA LYS A 251 -7.89 12.68 -4.45
C LYS A 251 -6.94 11.75 -3.72
N MET A 252 -6.16 12.23 -2.76
CA MET A 252 -5.30 11.40 -1.92
C MET A 252 -6.12 10.45 -1.04
N ILE A 253 -7.22 10.91 -0.46
CA ILE A 253 -8.16 10.09 0.31
C ILE A 253 -8.74 8.98 -0.57
N GLU A 254 -9.23 9.31 -1.77
CA GLU A 254 -9.76 8.33 -2.71
C GLU A 254 -8.72 7.25 -3.06
N VAL A 255 -7.45 7.63 -3.29
CA VAL A 255 -6.36 6.69 -3.54
C VAL A 255 -6.09 5.80 -2.32
N ILE A 256 -5.95 6.39 -1.13
CA ILE A 256 -5.64 5.67 0.11
C ILE A 256 -6.75 4.67 0.42
N SER A 257 -8.03 5.10 0.37
CA SER A 257 -9.18 4.21 0.57
C SER A 257 -9.22 3.09 -0.47
N SER A 258 -8.89 3.38 -1.74
CA SER A 258 -8.79 2.36 -2.80
C SER A 258 -7.68 1.33 -2.56
N ILE A 259 -6.53 1.76 -2.00
CA ILE A 259 -5.43 0.86 -1.62
C ILE A 259 -5.80 0.05 -0.39
N ALA A 260 -6.44 0.69 0.58
CA ALA A 260 -6.77 0.11 1.88
C ALA A 260 -8.00 -0.80 1.83
N GLN A 261 -8.89 -0.63 0.85
CA GLN A 261 -9.95 -1.60 0.65
C GLN A 261 -9.32 -2.97 0.44
N PRO A 262 -9.74 -3.99 1.22
CA PRO A 262 -9.22 -5.32 1.01
C PRO A 262 -9.42 -5.65 -0.47
N THR A 263 -8.34 -6.05 -1.15
CA THR A 263 -8.49 -6.61 -2.48
C THR A 263 -9.59 -7.67 -2.39
N LEU A 264 -10.35 -7.88 -3.46
CA LEU A 264 -11.38 -8.92 -3.49
C LEU A 264 -10.86 -10.26 -2.94
N VAL A 265 -9.55 -10.46 -3.00
CA VAL A 265 -8.78 -11.57 -2.43
C VAL A 265 -8.68 -11.54 -0.90
N GLU A 266 -8.48 -10.38 -0.29
CA GLU A 266 -8.40 -10.22 1.17
C GLU A 266 -9.80 -10.27 1.80
N GLN A 267 -10.82 -9.73 1.13
CA GLN A 267 -12.23 -9.89 1.53
C GLN A 267 -12.66 -11.36 1.53
N ALA A 268 -12.20 -12.13 0.56
CA ALA A 268 -12.51 -13.56 0.47
C ALA A 268 -11.94 -14.39 1.61
N LYS A 269 -10.79 -14.00 2.18
CA LYS A 269 -10.19 -14.67 3.34
C LYS A 269 -10.95 -14.43 4.66
N LEU A 270 -11.66 -13.30 4.76
CA LEU A 270 -12.36 -12.89 5.97
C LEU A 270 -13.76 -13.49 6.10
N GLU A 271 -14.35 -14.01 5.02
CA GLU A 271 -15.76 -14.39 4.99
C GLU A 271 -16.08 -15.88 5.05
N ASN A 272 -15.09 -16.82 5.02
CA ASN A 272 -15.43 -18.23 4.87
C ASN A 272 -14.48 -19.23 5.51
N GLU A 273 -15.07 -20.27 6.11
CA GLU A 273 -14.43 -21.56 6.26
C GLU A 273 -14.10 -22.13 4.87
N GLU A 274 -12.85 -22.52 4.68
CA GLU A 274 -12.38 -23.09 3.41
C GLU A 274 -13.10 -24.41 3.14
N PRO A 275 -13.66 -24.63 1.93
CA PRO A 275 -14.32 -25.89 1.64
C PRO A 275 -13.31 -27.03 1.57
N SER A 276 -13.69 -28.17 2.12
CA SER A 276 -12.98 -29.43 1.88
C SER A 276 -13.09 -29.83 0.40
N ILE A 277 -12.06 -30.44 -0.14
CA ILE A 277 -12.06 -30.96 -1.52
C ILE A 277 -11.92 -32.46 -1.48
N VAL A 278 -12.85 -33.15 -2.18
CA VAL A 278 -12.81 -34.58 -2.38
C VAL A 278 -12.71 -34.86 -3.89
N ILE A 279 -11.68 -35.59 -4.30
CA ILE A 279 -11.47 -35.99 -5.70
C ILE A 279 -11.47 -37.52 -5.77
N ASP A 280 -12.35 -38.11 -6.58
CA ASP A 280 -12.49 -39.55 -6.78
C ASP A 280 -12.59 -40.33 -5.43
N ASN A 281 -13.41 -39.81 -4.52
CA ASN A 281 -13.64 -40.31 -3.16
C ASN A 281 -12.42 -40.21 -2.21
N LYS A 282 -11.44 -39.40 -2.52
CA LYS A 282 -10.31 -39.11 -1.62
C LYS A 282 -10.34 -37.64 -1.20
N GLU A 283 -10.23 -37.40 0.09
CA GLU A 283 -10.05 -36.05 0.63
C GLU A 283 -8.64 -35.53 0.28
N ILE A 284 -8.59 -34.30 -0.21
CA ILE A 284 -7.37 -33.66 -0.69
C ILE A 284 -7.08 -32.43 0.16
N GLU A 285 -5.90 -32.37 0.72
CA GLU A 285 -5.36 -31.18 1.37
C GLU A 285 -4.67 -30.30 0.34
N LEU A 286 -5.14 -29.07 0.16
CA LEU A 286 -4.52 -28.11 -0.72
C LEU A 286 -3.28 -27.48 -0.05
N LYS A 287 -2.24 -27.26 -0.83
CA LYS A 287 -1.03 -26.54 -0.35
C LYS A 287 -1.31 -25.08 -0.04
N ARG A 288 -2.36 -24.51 -0.61
CA ARG A 288 -2.75 -23.10 -0.48
C ARG A 288 -4.25 -22.95 -0.48
N SER A 289 -4.70 -21.97 0.33
CA SER A 289 -6.11 -21.62 0.45
C SER A 289 -6.71 -21.10 -0.84
N SER A 290 -8.00 -21.35 -1.02
CA SER A 290 -8.79 -20.77 -2.10
C SER A 290 -9.01 -19.26 -1.89
N ILE A 291 -9.39 -18.58 -2.97
CA ILE A 291 -9.74 -17.16 -2.96
C ILE A 291 -11.17 -17.03 -3.48
N LYS A 292 -12.10 -16.58 -2.64
CA LYS A 292 -13.48 -16.37 -3.06
C LYS A 292 -13.63 -15.00 -3.69
N LEU A 293 -13.96 -14.97 -4.99
CA LEU A 293 -14.14 -13.76 -5.79
C LEU A 293 -15.53 -13.77 -6.39
N ASN A 294 -16.34 -12.72 -6.16
CA ASN A 294 -17.73 -12.64 -6.65
C ASN A 294 -18.59 -13.87 -6.28
N GLY A 295 -18.43 -14.40 -5.06
CA GLY A 295 -19.10 -15.61 -4.60
C GLY A 295 -18.58 -16.92 -5.18
N VAL A 296 -17.49 -16.90 -5.96
CA VAL A 296 -16.89 -18.06 -6.63
C VAL A 296 -15.52 -18.36 -6.03
N ASN A 297 -15.29 -19.60 -5.61
CA ASN A 297 -14.00 -20.05 -5.12
C ASN A 297 -13.00 -20.22 -6.29
N ASN A 298 -11.90 -19.50 -6.21
CA ASN A 298 -10.80 -19.58 -7.15
C ASN A 298 -9.62 -20.27 -6.48
N TYR A 299 -8.98 -21.16 -7.19
CA TYR A 299 -7.88 -21.96 -6.67
C TYR A 299 -6.63 -21.70 -7.49
N MET A 300 -5.48 -21.89 -6.85
CA MET A 300 -4.21 -21.80 -7.56
C MET A 300 -4.14 -22.86 -8.66
N ILE A 301 -3.99 -22.40 -9.89
CA ILE A 301 -4.02 -23.26 -11.09
C ILE A 301 -2.99 -24.40 -10.97
N LYS A 302 -1.78 -24.10 -10.49
CA LYS A 302 -0.72 -25.09 -10.35
C LYS A 302 -1.10 -26.20 -9.36
N ASP A 303 -1.71 -25.87 -8.21
CA ASP A 303 -2.07 -26.86 -7.20
C ASP A 303 -3.18 -27.78 -7.74
N ILE A 304 -4.17 -27.22 -8.45
CA ILE A 304 -5.26 -28.00 -9.05
C ILE A 304 -4.74 -28.88 -10.19
N CYS A 305 -3.88 -28.36 -11.05
CA CYS A 305 -3.28 -29.18 -12.12
C CYS A 305 -2.47 -30.35 -11.55
N GLU A 306 -1.68 -30.13 -10.48
CA GLU A 306 -0.93 -31.18 -9.81
C GLU A 306 -1.86 -32.29 -9.26
N ILE A 307 -2.96 -31.91 -8.61
CA ILE A 307 -3.92 -32.84 -8.02
C ILE A 307 -4.70 -33.61 -9.07
N LEU A 308 -5.10 -32.95 -10.17
CA LEU A 308 -5.84 -33.56 -11.27
C LEU A 308 -4.93 -34.25 -12.30
N SER A 309 -3.61 -34.27 -12.08
CA SER A 309 -2.61 -34.84 -12.99
C SER A 309 -2.65 -34.21 -14.39
N LEU A 310 -2.84 -32.90 -14.45
CA LEU A 310 -2.82 -32.12 -15.68
C LEU A 310 -1.42 -31.50 -15.88
N ASP A 311 -0.93 -31.54 -17.10
CA ASP A 311 0.31 -30.86 -17.48
C ASP A 311 0.08 -29.34 -17.60
N LEU A 312 1.00 -28.56 -17.07
CA LEU A 312 0.90 -27.09 -17.03
C LEU A 312 2.18 -26.45 -17.55
N GLU A 313 2.04 -25.55 -18.53
CA GLU A 313 3.13 -24.69 -19.03
C GLU A 313 2.75 -23.21 -18.87
N TYR A 314 3.73 -22.37 -18.52
CA TYR A 314 3.57 -20.93 -18.44
C TYR A 314 4.59 -20.21 -19.32
N GLN A 315 4.10 -19.40 -20.26
CA GLN A 315 4.95 -18.59 -21.13
C GLN A 315 4.26 -17.27 -21.53
N ASN A 316 4.93 -16.15 -21.39
CA ASN A 316 4.48 -14.84 -21.90
C ASN A 316 3.05 -14.46 -21.47
N ARG A 317 2.72 -14.55 -20.17
CA ARG A 317 1.38 -14.30 -19.59
C ARG A 317 0.28 -15.27 -20.07
N ARG A 318 0.66 -16.36 -20.74
CA ARG A 318 -0.24 -17.45 -21.13
C ARG A 318 0.03 -18.68 -20.30
N ILE A 319 -1.03 -19.37 -19.94
CA ILE A 319 -0.99 -20.66 -19.28
C ILE A 319 -1.61 -21.68 -20.20
N THR A 320 -0.88 -22.75 -20.46
CA THR A 320 -1.40 -23.90 -21.22
C THR A 320 -1.55 -25.07 -20.27
N ILE A 321 -2.74 -25.69 -20.27
CA ILE A 321 -3.06 -26.86 -19.45
C ILE A 321 -3.53 -27.98 -20.40
N THR A 322 -3.05 -29.20 -20.18
CA THR A 322 -3.46 -30.35 -21.01
C THR A 322 -3.57 -31.65 -20.20
N ASP A 323 -4.55 -32.49 -20.58
CA ASP A 323 -4.70 -33.88 -20.11
C ASP A 323 -4.19 -34.91 -21.17
N GLY A 324 -3.48 -34.42 -22.20
CA GLY A 324 -3.04 -35.21 -23.35
C GLY A 324 -4.06 -35.31 -24.48
N SER A 325 -5.34 -35.06 -24.22
CA SER A 325 -6.43 -35.06 -25.22
C SER A 325 -7.01 -33.67 -25.46
N ASN A 326 -7.13 -32.89 -24.39
CA ASN A 326 -7.65 -31.53 -24.41
C ASN A 326 -6.54 -30.52 -24.12
N LYS A 327 -6.59 -29.37 -24.78
CA LYS A 327 -5.67 -28.24 -24.58
C LYS A 327 -6.45 -26.99 -24.20
N LEU A 328 -6.25 -26.52 -22.98
CA LEU A 328 -6.80 -25.27 -22.46
C LEU A 328 -5.72 -24.18 -22.46
N GLU A 329 -6.03 -23.04 -23.07
CA GLU A 329 -5.17 -21.87 -23.09
C GLU A 329 -5.85 -20.70 -22.34
N LEU A 330 -5.16 -20.18 -21.34
CA LEU A 330 -5.60 -19.08 -20.48
C LEU A 330 -4.67 -17.88 -20.67
N VAL A 331 -5.20 -16.69 -20.53
CA VAL A 331 -4.42 -15.44 -20.51
C VAL A 331 -4.66 -14.75 -19.17
N LEU A 332 -3.59 -14.30 -18.51
CA LEU A 332 -3.70 -13.55 -17.27
C LEU A 332 -4.50 -12.26 -17.48
N ASP A 333 -5.33 -11.93 -16.51
CA ASP A 333 -6.25 -10.76 -16.50
C ASP A 333 -7.31 -10.84 -17.63
N SER A 334 -7.73 -12.05 -17.98
CA SER A 334 -8.78 -12.32 -18.99
C SER A 334 -9.80 -13.32 -18.47
N ASP A 335 -11.06 -13.07 -18.77
CA ASP A 335 -12.17 -13.99 -18.55
C ASP A 335 -12.49 -14.86 -19.80
N ILE A 336 -11.64 -14.78 -20.82
CA ILE A 336 -11.75 -15.62 -22.02
C ILE A 336 -10.65 -16.68 -21.99
N ALA A 337 -11.06 -17.94 -22.02
CA ALA A 337 -10.21 -19.09 -22.21
C ALA A 337 -10.40 -19.67 -23.63
N VAL A 338 -9.45 -20.48 -24.09
CA VAL A 338 -9.57 -21.24 -25.35
C VAL A 338 -9.37 -22.72 -25.05
N ILE A 339 -10.38 -23.52 -25.28
CA ILE A 339 -10.31 -24.98 -25.15
C ILE A 339 -10.38 -25.64 -26.53
N ASN A 340 -9.36 -26.39 -26.90
CA ASN A 340 -9.25 -27.08 -28.19
C ASN A 340 -9.47 -26.16 -29.41
N GLY A 341 -9.07 -24.88 -29.30
CA GLY A 341 -9.23 -23.85 -30.35
C GLY A 341 -10.53 -23.04 -30.23
N GLU A 342 -11.48 -23.42 -29.39
CA GLU A 342 -12.76 -22.72 -29.23
C GLU A 342 -12.74 -21.80 -28.02
N PRO A 343 -13.14 -20.50 -28.15
CA PRO A 343 -13.18 -19.56 -27.07
C PRO A 343 -14.36 -19.82 -26.13
N VAL A 344 -14.09 -19.75 -24.81
CA VAL A 344 -15.09 -19.93 -23.75
C VAL A 344 -14.93 -18.80 -22.71
N LYS A 345 -16.05 -18.26 -22.23
CA LYS A 345 -16.07 -17.27 -21.18
C LYS A 345 -16.04 -17.93 -19.81
N LEU A 346 -15.09 -17.55 -18.97
CA LEU A 346 -14.98 -17.96 -17.56
C LEU A 346 -15.93 -17.13 -16.68
N LYS A 347 -16.20 -17.59 -15.47
CA LYS A 347 -17.00 -16.88 -14.46
C LYS A 347 -16.24 -15.71 -13.86
N ASN A 348 -14.92 -15.84 -13.71
CA ASN A 348 -14.00 -14.79 -13.30
C ASN A 348 -12.80 -14.78 -14.23
N GLU A 349 -12.14 -13.64 -14.36
CA GLU A 349 -10.83 -13.55 -15.00
C GLU A 349 -9.79 -14.42 -14.30
N VAL A 350 -8.80 -14.88 -15.06
CA VAL A 350 -7.61 -15.51 -14.50
C VAL A 350 -6.72 -14.41 -13.92
N PHE A 351 -6.53 -14.38 -12.62
CA PHE A 351 -5.79 -13.32 -11.94
C PHE A 351 -4.55 -13.84 -11.22
N VAL A 352 -3.62 -12.94 -10.91
CA VAL A 352 -2.38 -13.26 -10.18
C VAL A 352 -2.46 -12.72 -8.75
N ASN A 353 -2.14 -13.57 -7.77
CA ASN A 353 -1.93 -13.20 -6.40
C ASN A 353 -0.62 -13.84 -5.88
N ASN A 354 0.27 -13.03 -5.27
CA ASN A 354 1.56 -13.48 -4.76
C ASN A 354 2.34 -14.36 -5.77
N ASN A 355 2.47 -13.87 -7.01
CA ASN A 355 3.12 -14.57 -8.13
C ASN A 355 2.49 -15.92 -8.52
N ASN A 356 1.25 -16.20 -8.12
CA ASN A 356 0.54 -17.41 -8.48
C ASN A 356 -0.75 -17.05 -9.23
N ALA A 357 -1.08 -17.83 -10.26
CA ALA A 357 -2.30 -17.65 -11.03
C ALA A 357 -3.46 -18.45 -10.43
N PHE A 358 -4.64 -17.82 -10.41
CA PHE A 358 -5.87 -18.38 -9.86
C PHE A 358 -6.99 -18.37 -10.88
N MET A 359 -7.87 -19.34 -10.82
CA MET A 359 -9.10 -19.43 -11.61
C MET A 359 -10.22 -20.18 -10.86
N PRO A 360 -11.50 -20.04 -11.29
CA PRO A 360 -12.57 -20.82 -10.73
C PRO A 360 -12.34 -22.32 -10.96
N ILE A 361 -12.35 -23.12 -9.89
CA ILE A 361 -12.15 -24.59 -10.01
C ILE A 361 -13.26 -25.24 -10.85
N ARG A 362 -14.48 -24.71 -10.76
CA ARG A 362 -15.61 -25.21 -11.55
C ARG A 362 -15.38 -25.03 -13.04
N ASP A 363 -14.87 -23.88 -13.46
CA ASP A 363 -14.60 -23.62 -14.88
C ASP A 363 -13.54 -24.59 -15.40
N LEU A 364 -12.47 -24.83 -14.61
CA LEU A 364 -11.45 -25.82 -15.00
C LEU A 364 -12.05 -27.22 -15.14
N CYS A 365 -12.84 -27.67 -14.17
CA CYS A 365 -13.46 -28.99 -14.19
C CYS A 365 -14.43 -29.14 -15.38
N ASP A 366 -15.29 -28.13 -15.60
CA ASP A 366 -16.27 -28.15 -16.72
C ASP A 366 -15.55 -28.18 -18.09
N LEU A 367 -14.42 -27.47 -18.23
CA LEU A 367 -13.63 -27.42 -19.47
C LEU A 367 -12.93 -28.74 -19.80
N PHE A 368 -12.52 -29.49 -18.78
CA PHE A 368 -11.95 -30.85 -18.95
C PHE A 368 -13.00 -31.95 -18.90
N GLY A 369 -14.29 -31.59 -18.72
CA GLY A 369 -15.40 -32.55 -18.70
C GLY A 369 -15.55 -33.33 -17.41
N TYR A 370 -14.92 -32.91 -16.32
CA TYR A 370 -15.06 -33.52 -15.01
C TYR A 370 -16.40 -33.11 -14.38
N THR A 371 -16.95 -34.00 -13.53
CA THR A 371 -18.15 -33.67 -12.74
C THR A 371 -17.73 -32.97 -11.47
N ILE A 372 -18.33 -31.81 -11.17
CA ILE A 372 -18.09 -31.09 -9.92
C ILE A 372 -19.41 -30.76 -9.23
N THR A 373 -19.55 -31.15 -7.97
CA THR A 373 -20.69 -30.90 -7.10
C THR A 373 -20.28 -30.16 -5.83
N TRP A 374 -21.23 -29.46 -5.24
CA TRP A 374 -21.08 -28.80 -3.97
C TRP A 374 -22.04 -29.35 -2.95
N GLU A 375 -21.53 -29.85 -1.85
CA GLU A 375 -22.29 -30.27 -0.68
C GLU A 375 -22.32 -29.16 0.38
N ALA A 376 -23.46 -28.51 0.52
CA ALA A 376 -23.56 -27.33 1.41
C ALA A 376 -23.53 -27.73 2.90
N GLU A 377 -24.03 -28.90 3.26
CA GLU A 377 -24.10 -29.39 4.66
C GLU A 377 -22.70 -29.66 5.23
N THR A 378 -21.78 -30.13 4.42
CA THR A 378 -20.40 -30.49 4.81
C THR A 378 -19.37 -29.45 4.36
N ASN A 379 -19.80 -28.39 3.67
CA ASN A 379 -18.93 -27.43 3.02
C ASN A 379 -17.87 -28.09 2.12
N THR A 380 -18.29 -29.06 1.27
CA THR A 380 -17.36 -29.90 0.51
C THR A 380 -17.56 -29.74 -1.00
N ILE A 381 -16.46 -29.59 -1.73
CA ILE A 381 -16.40 -29.68 -3.18
C ILE A 381 -16.03 -31.12 -3.55
N ILE A 382 -16.88 -31.77 -4.32
CA ILE A 382 -16.65 -33.15 -4.80
C ILE A 382 -16.38 -33.09 -6.30
N ILE A 383 -15.25 -33.66 -6.73
CA ILE A 383 -14.83 -33.77 -8.13
C ILE A 383 -14.70 -35.23 -8.49
N ASP A 384 -15.36 -35.64 -9.57
CA ASP A 384 -15.25 -36.97 -10.16
C ASP A 384 -14.61 -36.83 -11.54
N THR A 385 -13.38 -37.35 -11.68
CA THR A 385 -12.61 -37.29 -12.93
C THR A 385 -12.93 -38.49 -13.85
N ASN A 386 -13.57 -39.55 -13.34
CA ASN A 386 -13.90 -40.75 -14.08
C ASN A 386 -15.25 -40.66 -14.79
N ASN A 387 -16.11 -39.74 -14.35
CA ASN A 387 -17.44 -39.53 -14.91
C ASN A 387 -17.43 -38.34 -15.87
N LEU A 388 -16.88 -38.59 -17.07
CA LEU A 388 -16.86 -37.58 -18.15
C LEU A 388 -18.30 -37.16 -18.48
N SER A 389 -18.62 -35.89 -18.22
CA SER A 389 -19.95 -35.35 -18.45
C SER A 389 -20.39 -35.58 -19.91
N LYS A 390 -21.66 -35.98 -20.10
CA LYS A 390 -22.23 -36.31 -21.41
C LYS A 390 -22.18 -35.21 -22.46
N LYS A 391 -21.73 -33.99 -22.12
CA LYS A 391 -21.63 -32.82 -23.02
C LYS A 391 -20.58 -32.96 -24.11
N MET A 392 -19.54 -33.79 -23.93
CA MET A 392 -18.49 -33.96 -24.98
C MET A 392 -18.79 -35.12 -25.92
N LYS A 393 -19.94 -35.81 -25.83
CA LYS A 393 -20.32 -36.89 -26.73
C LYS A 393 -21.26 -36.49 -27.88
N GLN A 394 -21.48 -35.21 -28.10
CA GLN A 394 -22.25 -34.70 -29.24
C GLN A 394 -21.41 -33.69 -30.03
N ASN A 395 -20.45 -34.19 -30.78
CA ASN A 395 -19.99 -33.67 -32.08
C ASN A 395 -19.29 -34.81 -32.83
#